data_ec23cdc04f4e0171fabc39758061b6bb
#
_entry.id   ec23cdc04f4e0171fabc39758061b6bb
#
_cell.length_a   1.000
_cell.length_b   1.000
_cell.length_c   1.000
_cell.angle_alpha   90.00
_cell.angle_beta   90.00
_cell.angle_gamma   90.00
#
_symmetry.space_group_name_H-M   'P 1'
#
loop_
_entity.id
_entity.type
_entity.pdbx_description
1 polymer ?
#
loop_
_entity_poly.entity_id
_entity_poly.type
_entity_poly.pdbx_seq_one_letter_code
_entity_poly.pdbx_strand_id
1 'polypeptide(L)'
;MATSQEKIKEALRELLEDFPFSEINVSSVCAKADISRRTFTRHYASLEEVARDQVRDDVLVPADVLISTLPLNVLENSGFVIYTAIYRAIYAHRVFYTRVIESLGAMWLVGVIMEAGGALNDRAYLRNAIPESEIDYVQHFFLSANAMTIKWWIERGFPVTPEHLAELIMNWSYGHLESLPTKD
;
A
#
# COMPACT_ATOMS: atom_id res chain seq x y z
N MET A 1 -9.11 23.40 0.60
CA MET A 1 -10.41 22.68 0.70
C MET A 1 -10.18 21.28 0.20
N ALA A 2 -10.67 20.26 0.92
CA ALA A 2 -10.57 18.87 0.48
C ALA A 2 -11.32 18.66 -0.85
N THR A 3 -10.73 17.90 -1.77
CA THR A 3 -11.35 17.52 -3.04
C THR A 3 -12.53 16.58 -2.82
N SER A 4 -13.38 16.40 -3.84
CA SER A 4 -14.47 15.43 -3.75
C SER A 4 -13.95 14.00 -3.54
N GLN A 5 -12.82 13.64 -4.13
CA GLN A 5 -12.20 12.32 -3.98
C GLN A 5 -11.70 12.11 -2.54
N GLU A 6 -11.02 13.09 -1.95
CA GLU A 6 -10.58 13.02 -0.55
C GLU A 6 -11.76 12.87 0.41
N LYS A 7 -12.86 13.63 0.18
CA LYS A 7 -14.09 13.51 0.99
C LYS A 7 -14.73 12.13 0.88
N ILE A 8 -14.76 11.54 -0.33
CA ILE A 8 -15.31 10.20 -0.55
C ILE A 8 -14.47 9.13 0.17
N LYS A 9 -13.14 9.20 0.05
CA LYS A 9 -12.21 8.26 0.72
C LYS A 9 -12.33 8.36 2.24
N GLU A 10 -12.35 9.59 2.77
CA GLU A 10 -12.53 9.82 4.22
C GLU A 10 -13.86 9.26 4.71
N ALA A 11 -14.96 9.57 4.03
CA ALA A 11 -16.29 9.07 4.39
C ALA A 11 -16.37 7.54 4.39
N LEU A 12 -15.69 6.88 3.45
CA LEU A 12 -15.60 5.41 3.43
C LEU A 12 -14.82 4.90 4.64
N ARG A 13 -13.67 5.51 4.96
CA ARG A 13 -12.86 5.13 6.14
C ARG A 13 -13.64 5.27 7.44
N GLU A 14 -14.31 6.40 7.64
CA GLU A 14 -15.13 6.65 8.82
C GLU A 14 -16.30 5.65 8.95
N LEU A 15 -16.97 5.28 7.84
CA LEU A 15 -18.02 4.29 7.87
C LEU A 15 -17.51 2.88 8.20
N LEU A 16 -16.27 2.56 7.81
CA LEU A 16 -15.65 1.27 8.09
C LEU A 16 -15.24 1.08 9.57
N GLU A 17 -15.17 2.16 10.35
CA GLU A 17 -15.00 2.04 11.81
C GLU A 17 -16.21 1.32 12.45
N ASP A 18 -17.43 1.60 11.95
CA ASP A 18 -18.67 1.12 12.55
C ASP A 18 -19.31 -0.05 11.78
N PHE A 19 -19.07 -0.16 10.47
CA PHE A 19 -19.75 -1.11 9.58
C PHE A 19 -18.76 -1.95 8.77
N PRO A 20 -19.09 -3.24 8.50
CA PRO A 20 -18.33 -4.03 7.53
C PRO A 20 -18.51 -3.45 6.11
N PHE A 21 -17.50 -3.62 5.24
CA PHE A 21 -17.53 -3.08 3.88
C PHE A 21 -18.75 -3.55 3.08
N SER A 22 -19.23 -4.79 3.29
CA SER A 22 -20.39 -5.37 2.62
C SER A 22 -21.72 -4.67 2.96
N GLU A 23 -21.81 -3.96 4.08
CA GLU A 23 -23.01 -3.23 4.50
C GLU A 23 -23.00 -1.76 4.07
N ILE A 24 -21.84 -1.24 3.64
CA ILE A 24 -21.71 0.12 3.16
C ILE A 24 -22.18 0.21 1.70
N ASN A 25 -22.91 1.26 1.37
CA ASN A 25 -23.37 1.53 0.01
C ASN A 25 -23.02 2.95 -0.43
N VAL A 26 -23.11 3.20 -1.75
CA VAL A 26 -22.78 4.52 -2.33
C VAL A 26 -23.61 5.65 -1.71
N SER A 27 -24.86 5.38 -1.34
CA SER A 27 -25.73 6.40 -0.74
C SER A 27 -25.25 6.81 0.65
N SER A 28 -24.82 5.85 1.48
CA SER A 28 -24.26 6.15 2.81
C SER A 28 -22.95 6.93 2.72
N VAL A 29 -22.08 6.59 1.77
CA VAL A 29 -20.84 7.34 1.53
C VAL A 29 -21.14 8.76 1.02
N CYS A 30 -22.08 8.92 0.09
CA CYS A 30 -22.49 10.25 -0.38
C CYS A 30 -23.04 11.13 0.73
N ALA A 31 -23.90 10.56 1.60
CA ALA A 31 -24.47 11.27 2.75
C ALA A 31 -23.38 11.69 3.74
N LYS A 32 -22.45 10.79 4.06
CA LYS A 32 -21.33 11.04 4.97
C LYS A 32 -20.35 12.08 4.43
N ALA A 33 -20.07 12.04 3.12
CA ALA A 33 -19.16 12.96 2.43
C ALA A 33 -19.79 14.33 2.10
N ASP A 34 -21.08 14.49 2.32
CA ASP A 34 -21.87 15.67 1.92
C ASP A 34 -21.70 16.00 0.42
N ILE A 35 -21.94 14.97 -0.43
CA ILE A 35 -21.89 15.10 -1.89
C ILE A 35 -23.11 14.46 -2.55
N SER A 36 -23.39 14.87 -3.80
CA SER A 36 -24.43 14.21 -4.61
C SER A 36 -23.93 12.88 -5.17
N ARG A 37 -24.87 11.95 -5.45
CA ARG A 37 -24.58 10.69 -6.16
C ARG A 37 -23.95 10.97 -7.55
N ARG A 38 -24.33 12.05 -8.23
CA ARG A 38 -23.75 12.49 -9.49
C ARG A 38 -22.27 12.88 -9.31
N THR A 39 -21.93 13.52 -8.19
CA THR A 39 -20.53 13.84 -7.86
C THR A 39 -19.73 12.56 -7.63
N PHE A 40 -20.28 11.58 -6.89
CA PHE A 40 -19.66 10.29 -6.69
C PHE A 40 -19.38 9.59 -8.03
N THR A 41 -20.41 9.39 -8.87
CA THR A 41 -20.30 8.65 -10.14
C THR A 41 -19.42 9.34 -11.18
N ARG A 42 -19.11 10.61 -11.03
CA ARG A 42 -18.11 11.31 -11.85
C ARG A 42 -16.68 10.88 -11.52
N HIS A 43 -16.42 10.43 -10.29
CA HIS A 43 -15.09 10.08 -9.81
C HIS A 43 -14.87 8.57 -9.69
N TYR A 44 -15.90 7.81 -9.30
CA TYR A 44 -15.82 6.38 -9.00
C TYR A 44 -17.05 5.64 -9.51
N ALA A 45 -16.85 4.48 -10.14
CA ALA A 45 -17.95 3.61 -10.57
C ALA A 45 -18.50 2.76 -9.41
N SER A 46 -17.69 2.46 -8.39
CA SER A 46 -18.04 1.60 -7.26
C SER A 46 -17.29 1.96 -5.98
N LEU A 47 -17.70 1.38 -4.84
CA LEU A 47 -16.95 1.49 -3.58
C LEU A 47 -15.62 0.71 -3.64
N GLU A 48 -15.57 -0.37 -4.40
CA GLU A 48 -14.34 -1.11 -4.64
C GLU A 48 -13.29 -0.23 -5.32
N GLU A 49 -13.70 0.61 -6.28
CA GLU A 49 -12.80 1.56 -6.93
C GLU A 49 -12.30 2.64 -5.96
N VAL A 50 -13.15 3.11 -5.03
CA VAL A 50 -12.69 4.00 -3.93
C VAL A 50 -11.65 3.31 -3.05
N ALA A 51 -11.90 2.04 -2.70
CA ALA A 51 -10.96 1.26 -1.90
C ALA A 51 -9.63 1.03 -2.63
N ARG A 52 -9.67 0.75 -3.93
CA ARG A 52 -8.48 0.62 -4.79
C ARG A 52 -7.65 1.90 -4.83
N ASP A 53 -8.32 3.05 -4.99
CA ASP A 53 -7.67 4.35 -5.02
C ASP A 53 -7.03 4.71 -3.67
N GLN A 54 -7.67 4.33 -2.54
CA GLN A 54 -7.08 4.48 -1.20
C GLN A 54 -5.82 3.63 -1.03
N VAL A 55 -5.84 2.36 -1.42
CA VAL A 55 -4.65 1.49 -1.36
C VAL A 55 -3.52 2.06 -2.20
N ARG A 56 -3.85 2.55 -3.38
CA ARG A 56 -2.89 3.20 -4.27
C ARG A 56 -2.24 4.43 -3.63
N ASP A 57 -3.03 5.30 -3.00
CA ASP A 57 -2.52 6.47 -2.28
C ASP A 57 -1.59 6.05 -1.14
N ASP A 58 -1.97 5.06 -0.33
CA ASP A 58 -1.18 4.63 0.82
C ASP A 58 0.14 3.95 0.43
N VAL A 59 0.18 3.26 -0.70
CA VAL A 59 1.38 2.55 -1.18
C VAL A 59 2.25 3.43 -2.06
N LEU A 60 1.65 4.13 -3.03
CA LEU A 60 2.40 4.86 -4.05
C LEU A 60 2.85 6.24 -3.59
N VAL A 61 1.96 7.01 -2.94
CA VAL A 61 2.27 8.40 -2.61
C VAL A 61 3.47 8.52 -1.67
N PRO A 62 3.58 7.75 -0.56
CA PRO A 62 4.75 7.79 0.29
C PRO A 62 6.04 7.40 -0.44
N ALA A 63 5.97 6.36 -1.27
CA ALA A 63 7.12 5.91 -2.05
C ALA A 63 7.52 6.96 -3.10
N ASP A 64 6.56 7.51 -3.82
CA ASP A 64 6.79 8.50 -4.88
C ASP A 64 7.43 9.79 -4.36
N VAL A 65 6.94 10.31 -3.25
CA VAL A 65 7.49 11.51 -2.61
C VAL A 65 8.95 11.28 -2.21
N LEU A 66 9.25 10.16 -1.56
CA LEU A 66 10.61 9.86 -1.14
C LEU A 66 11.55 9.65 -2.32
N ILE A 67 11.16 8.86 -3.31
CA ILE A 67 11.97 8.57 -4.51
C ILE A 67 12.23 9.84 -5.33
N SER A 68 11.27 10.76 -5.42
CA SER A 68 11.43 12.00 -6.17
C SER A 68 12.24 13.08 -5.46
N THR A 69 12.37 13.00 -4.13
CA THR A 69 13.04 14.03 -3.33
C THR A 69 14.45 13.65 -2.88
N LEU A 70 14.75 12.35 -2.77
CA LEU A 70 16.03 11.88 -2.30
C LEU A 70 17.07 11.83 -3.42
N PRO A 71 18.33 12.23 -3.16
CA PRO A 71 19.44 12.04 -4.09
C PRO A 71 19.70 10.54 -4.37
N LEU A 72 20.18 10.21 -5.58
CA LEU A 72 20.40 8.82 -6.01
C LEU A 72 21.29 8.01 -5.06
N ASN A 73 22.38 8.61 -4.56
CA ASN A 73 23.27 7.97 -3.58
C ASN A 73 22.65 7.70 -2.21
N VAL A 74 21.55 8.39 -1.90
CA VAL A 74 20.76 8.15 -0.68
C VAL A 74 19.68 7.10 -0.96
N LEU A 75 19.12 7.07 -2.17
CA LEU A 75 18.13 6.08 -2.58
C LEU A 75 18.65 4.64 -2.53
N GLU A 76 19.90 4.40 -2.86
CA GLU A 76 20.54 3.07 -2.78
C GLU A 76 20.49 2.46 -1.37
N ASN A 77 20.39 3.30 -0.32
CA ASN A 77 20.30 2.89 1.08
C ASN A 77 18.95 3.26 1.72
N SER A 78 17.96 3.69 0.93
CA SER A 78 16.69 4.25 1.46
C SER A 78 15.55 3.24 1.55
N GLY A 79 15.77 1.99 1.21
CA GLY A 79 14.73 0.96 1.26
C GLY A 79 14.00 0.94 2.59
N PHE A 80 14.75 1.01 3.71
CA PHE A 80 14.16 1.09 5.05
C PHE A 80 13.19 2.28 5.21
N VAL A 81 13.57 3.46 4.76
CA VAL A 81 12.75 4.68 4.87
C VAL A 81 11.49 4.55 4.03
N ILE A 82 11.61 4.05 2.79
CA ILE A 82 10.50 3.86 1.86
C ILE A 82 9.52 2.82 2.41
N TYR A 83 10.01 1.63 2.80
CA TYR A 83 9.14 0.59 3.36
C TYR A 83 8.48 1.03 4.67
N THR A 84 9.22 1.71 5.56
CA THR A 84 8.65 2.25 6.79
C THR A 84 7.53 3.24 6.50
N ALA A 85 7.67 4.13 5.51
CA ALA A 85 6.64 5.10 5.14
C ALA A 85 5.38 4.40 4.60
N ILE A 86 5.53 3.41 3.72
CA ILE A 86 4.42 2.61 3.20
C ILE A 86 3.71 1.85 4.33
N TYR A 87 4.46 1.15 5.18
CA TYR A 87 3.87 0.36 6.27
C TYR A 87 3.19 1.23 7.31
N ARG A 88 3.73 2.43 7.60
CA ARG A 88 3.06 3.42 8.46
C ARG A 88 1.74 3.91 7.88
N ALA A 89 1.68 4.19 6.58
CA ALA A 89 0.45 4.60 5.89
C ALA A 89 -0.62 3.49 5.98
N ILE A 90 -0.24 2.25 5.69
CA ILE A 90 -1.13 1.08 5.83
C ILE A 90 -1.61 0.93 7.29
N TYR A 91 -0.70 1.02 8.25
CA TYR A 91 -1.03 0.87 9.68
C TYR A 91 -1.92 1.99 10.20
N ALA A 92 -1.73 3.22 9.72
CA ALA A 92 -2.61 4.34 10.06
C ALA A 92 -4.07 4.08 9.65
N HIS A 93 -4.28 3.33 8.55
CA HIS A 93 -5.59 2.93 8.04
C HIS A 93 -5.91 1.44 8.32
N ARG A 94 -5.40 0.85 9.38
CA ARG A 94 -5.51 -0.60 9.66
C ARG A 94 -6.95 -1.13 9.71
N VAL A 95 -7.92 -0.35 10.21
CA VAL A 95 -9.32 -0.75 10.23
C VAL A 95 -9.85 -0.87 8.81
N PHE A 96 -9.57 0.11 7.95
CA PHE A 96 -9.89 0.07 6.53
C PHE A 96 -9.35 -1.21 5.88
N TYR A 97 -8.06 -1.50 6.03
CA TYR A 97 -7.45 -2.68 5.42
C TYR A 97 -8.07 -3.99 5.91
N THR A 98 -8.29 -4.13 7.22
CA THR A 98 -8.92 -5.32 7.80
C THR A 98 -10.32 -5.52 7.22
N ARG A 99 -11.16 -4.49 7.24
CA ARG A 99 -12.55 -4.57 6.74
C ARG A 99 -12.64 -4.83 5.24
N VAL A 100 -11.73 -4.25 4.47
CA VAL A 100 -11.69 -4.45 3.01
C VAL A 100 -11.28 -5.87 2.66
N ILE A 101 -10.24 -6.43 3.30
CA ILE A 101 -9.83 -7.81 3.01
C ILE A 101 -10.83 -8.85 3.51
N GLU A 102 -11.57 -8.58 4.59
CA GLU A 102 -12.66 -9.44 5.05
C GLU A 102 -13.78 -9.57 3.99
N SER A 103 -14.01 -8.54 3.21
CA SER A 103 -15.08 -8.48 2.21
C SER A 103 -14.64 -8.81 0.79
N LEU A 104 -13.56 -8.22 0.31
CA LEU A 104 -13.04 -8.36 -1.06
C LEU A 104 -12.00 -9.48 -1.20
N GLY A 105 -11.49 -9.97 -0.07
CA GLY A 105 -10.48 -11.01 -0.02
C GLY A 105 -9.05 -10.46 -0.06
N ALA A 106 -8.15 -11.14 0.63
CA ALA A 106 -6.77 -10.68 0.76
C ALA A 106 -5.98 -10.71 -0.57
N MET A 107 -6.34 -11.58 -1.51
CA MET A 107 -5.73 -11.63 -2.84
C MET A 107 -6.14 -10.46 -3.73
N TRP A 108 -7.32 -9.86 -3.49
CA TRP A 108 -7.68 -8.59 -4.12
C TRP A 108 -6.66 -7.48 -3.75
N LEU A 109 -6.34 -7.36 -2.46
CA LEU A 109 -5.33 -6.39 -2.00
C LEU A 109 -3.96 -6.64 -2.64
N VAL A 110 -3.52 -7.89 -2.71
CA VAL A 110 -2.27 -8.25 -3.39
C VAL A 110 -2.28 -7.77 -4.84
N GLY A 111 -3.38 -8.01 -5.57
CA GLY A 111 -3.54 -7.54 -6.96
C GLY A 111 -3.44 -6.02 -7.08
N VAL A 112 -4.07 -5.26 -6.17
CA VAL A 112 -4.02 -3.79 -6.17
C VAL A 112 -2.60 -3.28 -5.87
N ILE A 113 -1.90 -3.88 -4.90
CA ILE A 113 -0.51 -3.50 -4.57
C ILE A 113 0.42 -3.82 -5.75
N MET A 114 0.25 -4.96 -6.40
CA MET A 114 1.04 -5.35 -7.58
C MET A 114 0.85 -4.38 -8.75
N GLU A 115 -0.41 -4.01 -9.03
CA GLU A 115 -0.74 -3.02 -10.07
C GLU A 115 -0.14 -1.64 -9.74
N ALA A 116 -0.33 -1.20 -8.50
CA ALA A 116 0.18 0.07 -8.01
C ALA A 116 1.72 0.11 -8.04
N GLY A 117 2.37 -0.91 -7.51
CA GLY A 117 3.83 -1.02 -7.48
C GLY A 117 4.46 -1.11 -8.88
N GLY A 118 3.77 -1.76 -9.83
CA GLY A 118 4.19 -1.77 -11.23
C GLY A 118 4.37 -0.36 -11.82
N ALA A 119 3.55 0.59 -11.42
CA ALA A 119 3.68 1.98 -11.86
C ALA A 119 4.90 2.72 -11.28
N LEU A 120 5.46 2.26 -10.14
CA LEU A 120 6.71 2.80 -9.56
C LEU A 120 7.97 2.34 -10.33
N ASN A 121 7.84 1.30 -11.14
CA ASN A 121 8.95 0.56 -11.73
C ASN A 121 9.62 1.25 -12.92
N ASP A 122 9.06 2.30 -13.47
CA ASP A 122 9.58 2.98 -14.67
C ASP A 122 10.76 3.92 -14.36
N ARG A 123 11.40 3.77 -13.18
CA ARG A 123 12.34 4.76 -12.66
C ARG A 123 13.80 4.41 -12.88
N ALA A 124 14.55 5.46 -13.24
CA ALA A 124 15.92 5.41 -13.73
C ALA A 124 16.95 4.73 -12.78
N TYR A 125 16.69 4.65 -11.48
CA TYR A 125 17.66 4.11 -10.54
C TYR A 125 17.88 2.59 -10.68
N LEU A 126 16.82 1.84 -10.98
CA LEU A 126 16.94 0.39 -11.22
C LEU A 126 17.68 0.10 -12.53
N ARG A 127 17.49 0.93 -13.56
CA ARG A 127 18.16 0.80 -14.85
C ARG A 127 19.68 0.97 -14.77
N ASN A 128 20.16 1.67 -13.76
CA ASN A 128 21.61 1.84 -13.55
C ASN A 128 22.26 0.72 -12.72
N ALA A 129 21.45 -0.04 -11.97
CA ALA A 129 21.94 -1.07 -11.05
C ALA A 129 21.80 -2.49 -11.61
N ILE A 130 20.86 -2.72 -12.54
CA ILE A 130 20.50 -4.04 -13.05
C ILE A 130 20.40 -3.99 -14.58
N PRO A 131 20.87 -5.03 -15.30
CA PRO A 131 20.66 -5.14 -16.76
C PRO A 131 19.19 -5.01 -17.13
N GLU A 132 18.88 -4.27 -18.19
CA GLU A 132 17.49 -4.00 -18.61
C GLU A 132 16.68 -5.30 -18.83
N SER A 133 17.32 -6.35 -19.32
CA SER A 133 16.71 -7.68 -19.51
C SER A 133 16.32 -8.41 -18.22
N GLU A 134 16.81 -7.96 -17.06
CA GLU A 134 16.59 -8.60 -15.76
C GLU A 134 15.70 -7.75 -14.84
N ILE A 135 15.50 -6.47 -15.14
CA ILE A 135 14.75 -5.53 -14.32
C ILE A 135 13.36 -6.08 -13.99
N ASP A 136 12.60 -6.56 -14.97
CA ASP A 136 11.25 -7.05 -14.80
C ASP A 136 11.17 -8.23 -13.82
N TYR A 137 12.13 -9.16 -13.88
CA TYR A 137 12.17 -10.31 -12.95
C TYR A 137 12.44 -9.87 -11.52
N VAL A 138 13.45 -9.03 -11.34
CA VAL A 138 13.86 -8.51 -10.01
C VAL A 138 12.74 -7.70 -9.39
N GLN A 139 12.13 -6.81 -10.16
CA GLN A 139 10.99 -6.00 -9.71
C GLN A 139 9.80 -6.87 -9.29
N HIS A 140 9.43 -7.83 -10.15
CA HIS A 140 8.31 -8.71 -9.88
C HIS A 140 8.54 -9.54 -8.61
N PHE A 141 9.76 -10.02 -8.40
CA PHE A 141 10.15 -10.74 -7.19
C PHE A 141 9.95 -9.88 -5.93
N PHE A 142 10.55 -8.69 -5.88
CA PHE A 142 10.45 -7.82 -4.70
C PHE A 142 9.03 -7.33 -4.46
N LEU A 143 8.31 -6.95 -5.50
CA LEU A 143 6.94 -6.47 -5.40
C LEU A 143 6.00 -7.56 -4.90
N SER A 144 6.13 -8.79 -5.44
CA SER A 144 5.34 -9.94 -5.01
C SER A 144 5.62 -10.30 -3.54
N ALA A 145 6.90 -10.35 -3.16
CA ALA A 145 7.29 -10.65 -1.78
C ALA A 145 6.72 -9.63 -0.81
N ASN A 146 6.81 -8.33 -1.15
CA ASN A 146 6.24 -7.26 -0.33
C ASN A 146 4.72 -7.34 -0.23
N ALA A 147 4.01 -7.50 -1.36
CA ALA A 147 2.55 -7.58 -1.37
C ALA A 147 2.05 -8.76 -0.52
N MET A 148 2.70 -9.92 -0.61
CA MET A 148 2.37 -11.08 0.21
C MET A 148 2.71 -10.89 1.69
N THR A 149 3.79 -10.17 2.00
CA THR A 149 4.16 -9.83 3.39
C THR A 149 3.15 -8.87 4.01
N ILE A 150 2.74 -7.82 3.28
CA ILE A 150 1.69 -6.88 3.72
C ILE A 150 0.38 -7.63 3.98
N LYS A 151 -0.04 -8.47 3.02
CA LYS A 151 -1.23 -9.34 3.18
C LYS A 151 -1.16 -10.12 4.49
N TRP A 152 -0.07 -10.84 4.71
CA TRP A 152 0.12 -11.68 5.88
C TRP A 152 0.15 -10.89 7.19
N TRP A 153 0.75 -9.70 7.19
CA TRP A 153 0.81 -8.80 8.33
C TRP A 153 -0.59 -8.30 8.73
N ILE A 154 -1.43 -7.93 7.75
CA ILE A 154 -2.82 -7.51 7.97
C ILE A 154 -3.67 -8.66 8.51
N GLU A 155 -3.63 -9.84 7.86
CA GLU A 155 -4.42 -11.02 8.25
C GLU A 155 -4.13 -11.49 9.68
N ARG A 156 -2.94 -11.19 10.21
CA ARG A 156 -2.56 -11.50 11.59
C ARG A 156 -2.81 -10.36 12.58
N GLY A 157 -3.50 -9.31 12.19
CA GLY A 157 -3.83 -8.18 13.04
C GLY A 157 -2.62 -7.32 13.40
N PHE A 158 -1.66 -7.19 12.48
CA PHE A 158 -0.50 -6.30 12.63
C PHE A 158 0.40 -6.65 13.84
N PRO A 159 0.94 -7.87 13.93
CA PRO A 159 1.63 -8.37 15.13
C PRO A 159 2.95 -7.66 15.45
N VAL A 160 3.52 -6.94 14.49
CA VAL A 160 4.76 -6.14 14.65
C VAL A 160 4.51 -4.71 14.18
N THR A 161 5.35 -3.77 14.65
CA THR A 161 5.25 -2.36 14.23
C THR A 161 5.70 -2.19 12.77
N PRO A 162 5.29 -1.10 12.10
CA PRO A 162 5.76 -0.77 10.75
C PRO A 162 7.29 -0.72 10.64
N GLU A 163 7.97 -0.15 11.64
CA GLU A 163 9.41 -0.04 11.71
C GLU A 163 10.07 -1.41 11.77
N HIS A 164 9.57 -2.26 12.69
CA HIS A 164 10.13 -3.60 12.84
C HIS A 164 9.90 -4.46 11.59
N LEU A 165 8.73 -4.33 10.95
CA LEU A 165 8.48 -5.01 9.67
C LEU A 165 9.45 -4.54 8.58
N ALA A 166 9.72 -3.23 8.50
CA ALA A 166 10.69 -2.69 7.55
C ALA A 166 12.11 -3.21 7.83
N GLU A 167 12.54 -3.25 9.09
CA GLU A 167 13.82 -3.84 9.51
C GLU A 167 13.94 -5.31 9.09
N LEU A 168 12.91 -6.12 9.35
CA LEU A 168 12.89 -7.52 8.95
C LEU A 168 13.07 -7.68 7.44
N ILE A 169 12.29 -6.95 6.64
CA ILE A 169 12.36 -7.04 5.17
C ILE A 169 13.72 -6.59 4.66
N MET A 170 14.27 -5.51 5.19
CA MET A 170 15.59 -5.01 4.78
C MET A 170 16.71 -6.00 5.11
N ASN A 171 16.71 -6.54 6.33
CA ASN A 171 17.73 -7.50 6.75
C ASN A 171 17.71 -8.79 5.91
N TRP A 172 16.51 -9.25 5.50
CA TRP A 172 16.37 -10.44 4.66
C TRP A 172 16.63 -10.18 3.17
N SER A 173 16.33 -8.98 2.68
CA SER A 173 16.49 -8.63 1.26
C SER A 173 17.94 -8.29 0.87
N TYR A 174 18.74 -7.77 1.81
CA TYR A 174 20.09 -7.28 1.52
C TYR A 174 21.22 -8.16 2.07
N GLY A 175 20.97 -9.43 2.31
CA GLY A 175 22.07 -10.43 2.36
C GLY A 175 22.72 -10.67 3.71
N HIS A 176 22.05 -10.42 4.83
CA HIS A 176 22.55 -10.83 6.14
C HIS A 176 22.11 -12.24 6.56
N LEU A 177 21.98 -13.18 5.59
CA LEU A 177 21.77 -14.60 5.90
C LEU A 177 22.94 -15.20 6.73
N GLU A 178 24.12 -14.61 6.67
CA GLU A 178 25.30 -15.03 7.44
C GLU A 178 25.26 -14.62 8.92
N SER A 179 24.34 -13.72 9.31
CA SER A 179 24.25 -13.20 10.68
C SER A 179 23.01 -13.70 11.45
N LEU A 180 22.32 -14.71 10.95
CA LEU A 180 21.21 -15.31 11.68
C LEU A 180 21.75 -15.97 12.93
N PRO A 181 21.19 -15.65 14.13
CA PRO A 181 21.53 -16.41 15.33
C PRO A 181 21.16 -17.87 15.07
N THR A 182 22.15 -18.74 15.14
CA THR A 182 21.91 -20.20 15.19
C THR A 182 21.00 -20.44 16.39
N LYS A 183 19.84 -21.05 16.15
CA LYS A 183 19.02 -21.54 17.24
C LYS A 183 19.83 -22.62 17.95
N ASP A 184 20.27 -22.34 19.17
CA ASP A 184 20.68 -23.34 20.13
C ASP A 184 19.48 -24.19 20.56
#